data_85af38c7fa2278b26fcafb4db3066ba6
#
_entry.id   85af38c7fa2278b26fcafb4db3066ba6
#
_cell.length_a   1.000
_cell.length_b   1.000
_cell.length_c   1.000
_cell.angle_alpha   90.00
_cell.angle_beta   90.00
_cell.angle_gamma   90.00
#
_symmetry.space_group_name_H-M   'P 1'
#
loop_
_entity.id
_entity.type
_entity.pdbx_description
1 polymer ?
#
loop_
_entity_poly.entity_id
_entity_poly.type
_entity_poly.pdbx_seq_one_letter_code
_entity_poly.pdbx_strand_id
1 'polypeptide(L)'
;MNDYLWDKSGDKDVEVERLEKLLGRFAQRTPPPPLVLPPPAAVRAHSRWIGVALLAASIALVVGGVTLAFRFRPAVPGWQVTMADRQSTLAVGSWLETKSGERATFNVANIGQVTVEPNTRLRLLDTRAGVHRLALAHGTMRATIWAPPNQFFVETPSTLAVDLGCAYTLTMDDEGAGLVNVLVGWVGFKWRDRESFIPAGSSCPTRPRVGPGTPYNDRVSPSYREALATIDFMSASPDNVKMAEPPDVSAALTLVLNESSERDEVTLWHLLLRVPPKDRDRVFDRLATFAPPPAGVTRDGIRDGNKQMLDAWWDAFGLGSTSLWRTWSQQWK
;
A
#
# COMPACT_ATOMS: atom_id res chain seq x y z
N MET A 1 -23.14 42.49 2.38
CA MET A 1 -22.24 41.97 1.34
C MET A 1 -22.11 43.08 0.32
N ASN A 2 -20.91 43.52 -0.01
CA ASN A 2 -20.72 44.66 -0.88
C ASN A 2 -20.78 44.17 -2.34
N ASP A 3 -21.88 44.45 -3.07
CA ASP A 3 -22.15 43.93 -4.42
C ASP A 3 -21.60 44.82 -5.54
N TYR A 4 -20.73 45.79 -5.18
CA TYR A 4 -20.14 46.77 -6.12
C TYR A 4 -19.50 46.12 -7.37
N LEU A 5 -18.92 44.95 -7.21
CA LEU A 5 -18.26 44.24 -8.32
C LEU A 5 -19.25 43.74 -9.40
N TRP A 6 -20.53 43.56 -9.08
CA TRP A 6 -21.50 42.95 -9.99
C TRP A 6 -22.49 43.93 -10.59
N ASP A 7 -23.00 44.84 -9.79
CA ASP A 7 -24.04 45.80 -10.20
C ASP A 7 -23.66 47.26 -10.00
N LYS A 8 -22.46 47.54 -9.49
CA LYS A 8 -21.92 48.86 -9.13
C LYS A 8 -22.75 49.57 -8.05
N SER A 9 -23.48 48.80 -7.23
CA SER A 9 -24.22 49.33 -6.09
C SER A 9 -23.40 49.17 -4.79
N GLY A 10 -23.44 50.14 -3.91
CA GLY A 10 -22.71 50.12 -2.64
C GLY A 10 -21.48 51.04 -2.58
N ASP A 11 -20.77 51.01 -1.45
CA ASP A 11 -19.57 51.82 -1.24
C ASP A 11 -18.40 51.30 -2.09
N LYS A 12 -17.76 52.24 -2.80
CA LYS A 12 -16.61 51.92 -3.67
C LYS A 12 -15.38 51.53 -2.84
N ASP A 13 -14.83 50.39 -3.13
CA ASP A 13 -13.56 49.98 -2.61
C ASP A 13 -12.41 50.67 -3.38
N VAL A 14 -11.47 51.28 -2.66
CA VAL A 14 -10.35 52.06 -3.22
C VAL A 14 -9.45 51.20 -4.13
N GLU A 15 -9.27 49.92 -3.81
CA GLU A 15 -8.48 49.02 -4.62
C GLU A 15 -9.21 48.59 -5.92
N VAL A 16 -10.52 48.43 -5.86
CA VAL A 16 -11.34 48.13 -7.04
C VAL A 16 -11.34 49.33 -7.99
N GLU A 17 -11.45 50.56 -7.49
CA GLU A 17 -11.39 51.78 -8.32
C GLU A 17 -10.03 51.93 -9.00
N ARG A 18 -8.95 51.57 -8.32
CA ARG A 18 -7.59 51.55 -8.88
C ARG A 18 -7.44 50.54 -10.01
N LEU A 19 -8.01 49.33 -9.84
CA LEU A 19 -8.01 48.29 -10.85
C LEU A 19 -8.90 48.63 -12.05
N GLU A 20 -10.08 49.22 -11.84
CA GLU A 20 -10.95 49.70 -12.93
C GLU A 20 -10.23 50.78 -13.76
N LYS A 21 -9.50 51.69 -13.12
CA LYS A 21 -8.71 52.71 -13.81
C LYS A 21 -7.56 52.11 -14.63
N LEU A 22 -6.91 51.06 -14.14
CA LEU A 22 -5.87 50.34 -14.87
C LEU A 22 -6.45 49.57 -16.06
N LEU A 23 -7.59 48.92 -15.89
CA LEU A 23 -8.27 48.13 -16.91
C LEU A 23 -9.01 48.97 -17.94
N GLY A 24 -9.42 50.19 -17.57
CA GLY A 24 -10.09 51.14 -18.48
C GLY A 24 -9.31 51.48 -19.74
N ARG A 25 -7.97 51.35 -19.71
CA ARG A 25 -7.11 51.52 -20.90
C ARG A 25 -7.30 50.40 -21.95
N PHE A 26 -7.84 49.25 -21.56
CA PHE A 26 -8.13 48.12 -22.44
C PHE A 26 -9.59 48.07 -22.88
N ALA A 27 -10.41 48.97 -22.40
CA ALA A 27 -11.81 49.05 -22.82
C ALA A 27 -11.91 49.41 -24.29
N GLN A 28 -12.61 48.56 -25.06
CA GLN A 28 -12.84 48.78 -26.48
C GLN A 28 -13.75 50.01 -26.68
N ARG A 29 -13.17 51.11 -27.16
CA ARG A 29 -13.87 52.38 -27.31
C ARG A 29 -14.59 52.53 -28.65
N THR A 30 -14.36 51.61 -29.58
CA THR A 30 -14.96 51.70 -30.89
C THR A 30 -15.78 50.41 -31.13
N PRO A 31 -17.08 50.53 -31.45
CA PRO A 31 -17.84 49.35 -31.79
C PRO A 31 -17.26 48.67 -33.03
N PRO A 32 -17.21 47.33 -33.09
CA PRO A 32 -16.73 46.65 -34.26
C PRO A 32 -17.62 46.96 -35.49
N PRO A 33 -17.07 47.04 -36.66
CA PRO A 33 -17.86 47.28 -37.87
C PRO A 33 -18.89 46.16 -38.05
N PRO A 34 -20.07 46.46 -38.63
CA PRO A 34 -21.10 45.46 -38.83
C PRO A 34 -20.57 44.34 -39.71
N LEU A 35 -20.82 43.08 -39.30
CA LEU A 35 -20.45 41.89 -40.00
C LEU A 35 -21.29 41.80 -41.29
N VAL A 36 -20.67 42.11 -42.46
CA VAL A 36 -21.30 41.94 -43.77
C VAL A 36 -20.98 40.49 -44.23
N LEU A 37 -21.99 39.62 -44.14
CA LEU A 37 -21.86 38.27 -44.71
C LEU A 37 -22.00 38.32 -46.25
N PRO A 38 -21.10 37.70 -46.99
CA PRO A 38 -21.28 37.59 -48.47
C PRO A 38 -22.50 36.73 -48.76
N PRO A 39 -23.21 36.98 -49.89
CA PRO A 39 -24.36 36.19 -50.27
C PRO A 39 -23.96 34.72 -50.49
N PRO A 40 -24.87 33.77 -50.15
CA PRO A 40 -24.57 32.35 -50.29
C PRO A 40 -24.26 32.01 -51.75
N ALA A 41 -23.07 31.46 -51.98
CA ALA A 41 -22.66 30.98 -53.30
C ALA A 41 -23.61 29.86 -53.75
N ALA A 42 -24.12 29.97 -55.00
CA ALA A 42 -24.98 28.96 -55.57
C ALA A 42 -24.33 27.58 -55.59
N VAL A 43 -24.88 26.63 -54.87
CA VAL A 43 -24.41 25.25 -54.78
C VAL A 43 -24.64 24.56 -56.12
N ARG A 44 -23.63 24.42 -56.94
CA ARG A 44 -23.67 23.54 -58.11
C ARG A 44 -23.71 22.09 -57.62
N ALA A 45 -24.78 21.39 -58.02
CA ALA A 45 -24.94 19.96 -57.76
C ALA A 45 -23.78 19.17 -58.40
N HIS A 46 -22.85 18.72 -57.56
CA HIS A 46 -21.75 17.88 -57.99
C HIS A 46 -22.02 16.42 -57.63
N SER A 47 -22.17 15.67 -58.69
CA SER A 47 -21.87 14.27 -58.98
C SER A 47 -21.80 13.27 -57.82
N ARG A 48 -22.43 12.12 -58.02
CA ARG A 48 -22.43 10.90 -57.17
C ARG A 48 -21.01 10.42 -56.73
N TRP A 49 -19.95 10.94 -57.38
CA TRP A 49 -18.57 10.64 -57.03
C TRP A 49 -18.05 11.28 -55.75
N ILE A 50 -18.67 12.35 -55.26
CA ILE A 50 -18.31 12.99 -53.95
C ILE A 50 -18.67 12.10 -52.77
N GLY A 51 -19.78 11.38 -52.88
CA GLY A 51 -20.19 10.43 -51.82
C GLY A 51 -19.22 9.26 -51.67
N VAL A 52 -18.70 8.73 -52.79
CA VAL A 52 -17.72 7.63 -52.80
C VAL A 52 -16.38 8.10 -52.25
N ALA A 53 -15.95 9.32 -52.59
CA ALA A 53 -14.68 9.90 -52.13
C ALA A 53 -14.75 10.19 -50.57
N LEU A 54 -15.89 10.67 -50.07
CA LEU A 54 -16.08 10.88 -48.62
C LEU A 54 -16.11 9.56 -47.86
N LEU A 55 -16.73 8.51 -48.41
CA LEU A 55 -16.70 7.19 -47.79
C LEU A 55 -15.29 6.59 -47.76
N ALA A 56 -14.54 6.71 -48.84
CA ALA A 56 -13.15 6.25 -48.90
C ALA A 56 -12.25 7.04 -47.92
N ALA A 57 -12.43 8.35 -47.80
CA ALA A 57 -11.70 9.20 -46.86
C ALA A 57 -12.02 8.86 -45.42
N SER A 58 -13.31 8.57 -45.07
CA SER A 58 -13.69 8.16 -43.73
C SER A 58 -13.12 6.78 -43.35
N ILE A 59 -13.12 5.82 -44.26
CA ILE A 59 -12.47 4.50 -44.06
C ILE A 59 -10.96 4.65 -43.88
N ALA A 60 -10.31 5.47 -44.69
CA ALA A 60 -8.88 5.75 -44.58
C ALA A 60 -8.53 6.43 -43.24
N LEU A 61 -9.37 7.36 -42.77
CA LEU A 61 -9.22 7.99 -41.43
C LEU A 61 -9.41 7.00 -40.28
N VAL A 62 -10.38 6.12 -40.38
CA VAL A 62 -10.62 5.08 -39.36
C VAL A 62 -9.46 4.07 -39.37
N VAL A 63 -9.07 3.56 -40.53
CA VAL A 63 -7.94 2.62 -40.63
C VAL A 63 -6.63 3.30 -40.24
N GLY A 64 -6.40 4.54 -40.66
CA GLY A 64 -5.24 5.35 -40.25
C GLY A 64 -5.23 5.64 -38.75
N GLY A 65 -6.37 6.01 -38.20
CA GLY A 65 -6.55 6.23 -36.75
C GLY A 65 -6.35 4.96 -35.90
N VAL A 66 -6.88 3.83 -36.37
CA VAL A 66 -6.69 2.52 -35.74
C VAL A 66 -5.22 2.07 -35.84
N THR A 67 -4.59 2.17 -37.02
CA THR A 67 -3.16 1.82 -37.16
C THR A 67 -2.25 2.75 -36.38
N LEU A 68 -2.57 4.04 -36.30
CA LEU A 68 -1.85 4.99 -35.44
C LEU A 68 -2.03 4.67 -33.97
N ALA A 69 -3.27 4.38 -33.51
CA ALA A 69 -3.56 3.96 -32.16
C ALA A 69 -2.85 2.64 -31.78
N PHE A 70 -2.70 1.70 -32.74
CA PHE A 70 -1.90 0.48 -32.52
C PHE A 70 -0.39 0.75 -32.49
N ARG A 71 0.11 1.73 -33.22
CA ARG A 71 1.54 2.14 -33.22
C ARG A 71 1.88 2.98 -31.97
N PHE A 72 0.95 3.75 -31.46
CA PHE A 72 1.10 4.55 -30.25
C PHE A 72 0.46 3.89 -29.01
N ARG A 73 0.29 2.55 -29.03
CA ARG A 73 -0.02 1.86 -27.78
C ARG A 73 1.11 2.18 -26.81
N PRO A 74 0.81 2.83 -25.66
CA PRO A 74 1.84 3.05 -24.66
C PRO A 74 2.45 1.69 -24.35
N ALA A 75 3.78 1.62 -24.34
CA ALA A 75 4.48 0.41 -23.94
C ALA A 75 3.88 -0.07 -22.63
N VAL A 76 3.52 -1.35 -22.53
CA VAL A 76 3.00 -1.91 -21.29
C VAL A 76 4.03 -1.60 -20.21
N PRO A 77 3.66 -0.85 -19.15
CA PRO A 77 4.63 -0.49 -18.14
C PRO A 77 5.24 -1.76 -17.55
N GLY A 78 6.54 -1.75 -17.38
CA GLY A 78 7.28 -2.92 -16.91
C GLY A 78 8.63 -2.54 -16.34
N TRP A 79 9.30 -3.50 -15.71
CA TRP A 79 10.62 -3.32 -15.13
C TRP A 79 11.67 -4.13 -15.87
N GLN A 80 12.87 -3.57 -16.00
CA GLN A 80 14.01 -4.31 -16.53
C GLN A 80 14.52 -5.25 -15.44
N VAL A 81 14.55 -6.54 -15.75
CA VAL A 81 15.01 -7.61 -14.88
C VAL A 81 16.34 -8.14 -15.39
N THR A 82 17.32 -8.20 -14.51
CA THR A 82 18.62 -8.81 -14.77
C THR A 82 18.65 -10.19 -14.11
N MET A 83 18.91 -11.22 -14.90
CA MET A 83 19.08 -12.61 -14.45
C MET A 83 20.39 -13.13 -15.00
N ALA A 84 21.42 -13.33 -14.15
CA ALA A 84 22.77 -13.72 -14.55
C ALA A 84 23.24 -12.93 -15.81
N ASP A 85 23.24 -13.56 -16.98
CA ASP A 85 23.71 -12.96 -18.25
C ASP A 85 22.57 -12.47 -19.14
N ARG A 86 21.31 -12.50 -18.69
CA ARG A 86 20.12 -12.13 -19.47
C ARG A 86 19.43 -10.92 -18.88
N GLN A 87 19.03 -10.02 -19.77
CA GLN A 87 18.09 -8.96 -19.44
C GLN A 87 16.75 -9.27 -20.08
N SER A 88 15.69 -9.07 -19.30
CA SER A 88 14.32 -9.23 -19.76
C SER A 88 13.44 -8.13 -19.19
N THR A 89 12.23 -7.98 -19.71
CA THR A 89 11.25 -7.02 -19.21
C THR A 89 10.14 -7.75 -18.50
N LEU A 90 9.93 -7.45 -17.23
CA LEU A 90 8.78 -7.90 -16.46
C LEU A 90 7.63 -6.91 -16.68
N ALA A 91 6.73 -7.24 -17.59
CA ALA A 91 5.55 -6.42 -17.88
C ALA A 91 4.47 -6.59 -16.81
N VAL A 92 3.62 -5.56 -16.65
CA VAL A 92 2.44 -5.66 -15.77
C VAL A 92 1.57 -6.85 -16.19
N GLY A 93 1.20 -7.68 -15.23
CA GLY A 93 0.47 -8.92 -15.42
C GLY A 93 1.34 -10.14 -15.68
N SER A 94 2.65 -9.98 -15.92
CA SER A 94 3.57 -11.10 -16.21
C SER A 94 4.14 -11.71 -14.93
N TRP A 95 4.45 -12.99 -15.03
CA TRP A 95 5.15 -13.76 -14.00
C TRP A 95 6.67 -13.73 -14.22
N LEU A 96 7.42 -13.66 -13.14
CA LEU A 96 8.84 -13.91 -13.06
C LEU A 96 9.05 -15.16 -12.23
N GLU A 97 9.75 -16.15 -12.79
CA GLU A 97 10.12 -17.37 -12.10
C GLU A 97 11.63 -17.56 -12.16
N THR A 98 12.24 -17.82 -11.01
CA THR A 98 13.65 -18.19 -10.89
C THR A 98 13.77 -19.67 -10.63
N LYS A 99 14.68 -20.34 -11.35
CA LYS A 99 14.99 -21.76 -11.15
C LYS A 99 15.95 -21.95 -10.00
N SER A 100 16.26 -23.22 -9.69
CA SER A 100 17.30 -23.57 -8.73
C SER A 100 18.65 -22.94 -9.15
N GLY A 101 19.28 -22.23 -8.22
CA GLY A 101 20.53 -21.50 -8.45
C GLY A 101 20.40 -20.19 -9.23
N GLU A 102 19.25 -19.85 -9.77
CA GLU A 102 19.01 -18.62 -10.52
C GLU A 102 18.53 -17.50 -9.60
N ARG A 103 19.09 -16.30 -9.78
CA ARG A 103 18.65 -15.06 -9.12
C ARG A 103 18.23 -14.04 -10.16
N ALA A 104 17.26 -13.22 -9.80
CA ALA A 104 16.88 -12.08 -10.59
C ALA A 104 16.95 -10.80 -9.75
N THR A 105 17.29 -9.68 -10.37
CA THR A 105 17.30 -8.38 -9.71
C THR A 105 16.64 -7.34 -10.62
N PHE A 106 15.84 -6.47 -10.05
CA PHE A 106 15.25 -5.35 -10.76
C PHE A 106 15.08 -4.13 -9.88
N ASN A 107 15.07 -2.97 -10.50
CA ASN A 107 14.76 -1.72 -9.84
C ASN A 107 13.25 -1.48 -9.87
N VAL A 108 12.70 -1.10 -8.71
CA VAL A 108 11.32 -0.65 -8.57
C VAL A 108 11.29 0.84 -8.92
N ALA A 109 11.09 1.15 -10.18
CA ALA A 109 11.21 2.51 -10.70
C ALA A 109 12.49 3.22 -10.17
N ASN A 110 12.33 4.34 -9.48
CA ASN A 110 13.41 5.09 -8.82
C ASN A 110 13.35 5.00 -7.28
N ILE A 111 12.54 4.09 -6.72
CA ILE A 111 12.25 4.04 -5.28
C ILE A 111 12.91 2.86 -4.57
N GLY A 112 13.52 1.93 -5.27
CA GLY A 112 14.12 0.77 -4.63
C GLY A 112 14.61 -0.30 -5.58
N GLN A 113 15.09 -1.38 -4.97
CA GLN A 113 15.58 -2.57 -5.66
C GLN A 113 14.99 -3.83 -5.01
N VAL A 114 14.69 -4.80 -5.83
CA VAL A 114 14.27 -6.13 -5.40
C VAL A 114 15.22 -7.18 -5.98
N THR A 115 15.68 -8.07 -5.11
CA THR A 115 16.38 -9.30 -5.47
C THR A 115 15.45 -10.48 -5.23
N VAL A 116 15.33 -11.32 -6.23
CA VAL A 116 14.51 -12.55 -6.23
C VAL A 116 15.46 -13.73 -6.10
N GLU A 117 15.32 -14.50 -5.04
CA GLU A 117 16.16 -15.67 -4.76
C GLU A 117 15.74 -16.87 -5.63
N PRO A 118 16.55 -17.95 -5.67
CA PRO A 118 16.19 -19.16 -6.41
C PRO A 118 14.83 -19.77 -5.99
N ASN A 119 14.19 -20.48 -6.89
CA ASN A 119 12.91 -21.17 -6.69
C ASN A 119 11.79 -20.21 -6.22
N THR A 120 11.72 -19.05 -6.83
CA THR A 120 10.77 -17.99 -6.46
C THR A 120 9.86 -17.68 -7.63
N ARG A 121 8.57 -17.51 -7.34
CA ARG A 121 7.57 -17.09 -8.30
C ARG A 121 6.88 -15.83 -7.84
N LEU A 122 7.03 -14.76 -8.61
CA LEU A 122 6.38 -13.48 -8.35
C LEU A 122 5.74 -12.91 -9.63
N ARG A 123 4.82 -11.99 -9.46
CA ARG A 123 4.09 -11.30 -10.55
C ARG A 123 4.09 -9.80 -10.34
N LEU A 124 4.32 -9.04 -11.40
CA LEU A 124 4.11 -7.60 -11.37
C LEU A 124 2.62 -7.31 -11.58
N LEU A 125 1.96 -6.75 -10.57
CA LEU A 125 0.53 -6.44 -10.63
C LEU A 125 0.27 -5.03 -11.16
N ASP A 126 1.05 -4.07 -10.68
CA ASP A 126 0.90 -2.66 -11.07
C ASP A 126 2.22 -1.90 -10.93
N THR A 127 2.44 -0.92 -11.81
CA THR A 127 3.56 0.03 -11.73
C THR A 127 3.14 1.34 -12.38
N ARG A 128 2.32 2.10 -11.68
CA ARG A 128 1.88 3.45 -12.04
C ARG A 128 2.57 4.49 -11.16
N ALA A 129 2.54 5.75 -11.57
CA ALA A 129 3.17 6.83 -10.84
C ALA A 129 2.79 6.81 -9.35
N GLY A 130 3.78 6.55 -8.48
CA GLY A 130 3.63 6.53 -7.03
C GLY A 130 3.08 5.24 -6.40
N VAL A 131 2.72 4.21 -7.20
CA VAL A 131 2.22 2.92 -6.67
C VAL A 131 2.81 1.75 -7.44
N HIS A 132 3.44 0.83 -6.73
CA HIS A 132 4.05 -0.37 -7.28
C HIS A 132 3.59 -1.60 -6.48
N ARG A 133 3.06 -2.58 -7.18
CA ARG A 133 2.49 -3.79 -6.55
C ARG A 133 3.05 -5.05 -7.17
N LEU A 134 3.53 -5.95 -6.32
CA LEU A 134 3.92 -7.31 -6.66
C LEU A 134 2.97 -8.32 -6.03
N ALA A 135 2.90 -9.51 -6.58
CA ALA A 135 2.39 -10.69 -5.90
C ALA A 135 3.54 -11.70 -5.75
N LEU A 136 3.82 -12.15 -4.54
CA LEU A 136 4.75 -13.24 -4.25
C LEU A 136 3.93 -14.50 -3.99
N ALA A 137 3.97 -15.46 -4.93
CA ALA A 137 3.24 -16.71 -4.80
C ALA A 137 3.97 -17.69 -3.87
N HIS A 138 5.26 -17.91 -4.09
CA HIS A 138 6.15 -18.71 -3.25
C HIS A 138 7.61 -18.28 -3.47
N GLY A 139 8.51 -18.75 -2.61
CA GLY A 139 9.95 -18.45 -2.65
C GLY A 139 10.34 -17.26 -1.81
N THR A 140 11.45 -16.63 -2.12
CA THR A 140 12.05 -15.57 -1.31
C THR A 140 12.41 -14.35 -2.14
N MET A 141 12.02 -13.19 -1.66
CA MET A 141 12.46 -11.90 -2.20
C MET A 141 13.09 -11.04 -1.12
N ARG A 142 14.05 -10.22 -1.51
CA ARG A 142 14.65 -9.16 -0.68
C ARG A 142 14.34 -7.82 -1.32
N ALA A 143 13.71 -6.94 -0.58
CA ALA A 143 13.41 -5.58 -1.02
C ALA A 143 14.23 -4.58 -0.22
N THR A 144 14.74 -3.56 -0.91
CA THR A 144 15.34 -2.36 -0.30
C THR A 144 14.65 -1.17 -0.94
N ILE A 145 13.77 -0.52 -0.19
CA ILE A 145 12.92 0.57 -0.67
C ILE A 145 13.22 1.81 0.17
N TRP A 146 13.51 2.91 -0.49
CA TRP A 146 13.80 4.22 0.14
C TRP A 146 12.74 5.28 -0.12
N ALA A 147 11.56 4.85 -0.58
CA ALA A 147 10.43 5.72 -0.81
C ALA A 147 9.64 5.98 0.48
N PRO A 148 8.87 7.08 0.50
CA PRO A 148 7.83 7.26 1.51
C PRO A 148 6.85 6.07 1.56
N PRO A 149 6.17 5.89 2.68
CA PRO A 149 5.14 4.86 2.82
C PRO A 149 4.09 4.87 1.68
N ASN A 150 3.45 3.71 1.43
CA ASN A 150 2.38 3.53 0.43
C ASN A 150 2.79 3.58 -1.05
N GLN A 151 4.03 3.39 -1.35
CA GLN A 151 4.47 3.32 -2.74
C GLN A 151 4.81 1.91 -3.21
N PHE A 152 5.13 1.01 -2.28
CA PHE A 152 5.47 -0.38 -2.62
C PHE A 152 4.69 -1.39 -1.77
N PHE A 153 4.13 -2.40 -2.44
CA PHE A 153 3.27 -3.42 -1.86
C PHE A 153 3.59 -4.79 -2.40
N VAL A 154 3.50 -5.79 -1.53
CA VAL A 154 3.62 -7.19 -1.92
C VAL A 154 2.41 -7.97 -1.42
N GLU A 155 1.59 -8.44 -2.36
CA GLU A 155 0.49 -9.36 -2.08
C GLU A 155 1.04 -10.78 -1.93
N THR A 156 0.56 -11.50 -0.94
CA THR A 156 0.90 -12.90 -0.71
C THR A 156 -0.39 -13.72 -0.46
N PRO A 157 -0.35 -15.03 -0.49
CA PRO A 157 -1.51 -15.87 -0.15
C PRO A 157 -2.08 -15.63 1.25
N SER A 158 -1.30 -15.05 2.16
CA SER A 158 -1.65 -14.92 3.57
C SER A 158 -1.64 -13.50 4.12
N THR A 159 -1.12 -12.51 3.37
CA THR A 159 -1.07 -11.11 3.82
C THR A 159 -0.77 -10.16 2.68
N LEU A 160 -1.11 -8.89 2.88
CA LEU A 160 -0.58 -7.76 2.12
C LEU A 160 0.57 -7.14 2.93
N ALA A 161 1.78 -7.18 2.39
CA ALA A 161 2.92 -6.46 2.93
C ALA A 161 2.93 -5.03 2.38
N VAL A 162 3.01 -4.06 3.28
CA VAL A 162 3.10 -2.63 2.99
C VAL A 162 4.48 -2.15 3.40
N ASP A 163 5.23 -1.64 2.45
CA ASP A 163 6.54 -1.07 2.68
C ASP A 163 6.44 0.36 3.25
N LEU A 164 7.25 0.64 4.24
CA LEU A 164 7.24 1.90 4.98
C LEU A 164 8.59 2.62 4.95
N GLY A 165 9.35 2.38 3.87
CA GLY A 165 10.72 2.84 3.75
C GLY A 165 11.66 1.86 4.45
N CYS A 166 11.83 0.66 3.90
CA CYS A 166 12.49 -0.44 4.61
C CYS A 166 13.39 -1.31 3.73
N ALA A 167 14.22 -2.09 4.42
CA ALA A 167 14.91 -3.24 3.85
C ALA A 167 14.44 -4.51 4.57
N TYR A 168 13.95 -5.50 3.81
CA TYR A 168 13.40 -6.73 4.37
C TYR A 168 13.58 -7.93 3.46
N THR A 169 13.47 -9.10 4.04
CA THR A 169 13.33 -10.38 3.34
C THR A 169 11.93 -10.92 3.58
N LEU A 170 11.25 -11.32 2.52
CA LEU A 170 9.93 -11.95 2.58
C LEU A 170 10.03 -13.33 1.94
N THR A 171 9.70 -14.37 2.70
CA THR A 171 9.68 -15.75 2.25
C THR A 171 8.27 -16.32 2.35
N MET A 172 7.85 -17.06 1.34
CA MET A 172 6.59 -17.77 1.27
C MET A 172 6.85 -19.22 0.89
N ASP A 173 6.23 -20.17 1.59
CA ASP A 173 6.23 -21.58 1.18
C ASP A 173 5.13 -21.87 0.13
N ASP A 174 5.10 -23.12 -0.35
CA ASP A 174 4.13 -23.56 -1.36
C ASP A 174 2.71 -23.65 -0.82
N GLU A 175 2.54 -23.80 0.50
CA GLU A 175 1.27 -23.81 1.23
C GLU A 175 0.73 -22.42 1.49
N GLY A 176 1.53 -21.37 1.20
CA GLY A 176 1.19 -19.95 1.37
C GLY A 176 1.40 -19.42 2.79
N ALA A 177 2.09 -20.18 3.66
CA ALA A 177 2.62 -19.63 4.90
C ALA A 177 3.92 -18.86 4.63
N GLY A 178 4.23 -17.87 5.43
CA GLY A 178 5.38 -17.02 5.17
C GLY A 178 6.00 -16.41 6.41
N LEU A 179 7.14 -15.76 6.18
CA LEU A 179 7.90 -15.02 7.19
C LEU A 179 8.47 -13.76 6.56
N VAL A 180 8.28 -12.63 7.21
CA VAL A 180 9.09 -11.43 6.95
C VAL A 180 10.15 -11.28 8.02
N ASN A 181 11.33 -10.85 7.61
CA ASN A 181 12.41 -10.37 8.48
C ASN A 181 12.77 -8.95 8.05
N VAL A 182 12.67 -7.99 8.94
CA VAL A 182 12.92 -6.57 8.68
C VAL A 182 14.32 -6.18 9.17
N LEU A 183 15.15 -5.71 8.25
CA LEU A 183 16.53 -5.31 8.53
C LEU A 183 16.62 -3.82 8.89
N VAL A 184 15.85 -2.97 8.20
CA VAL A 184 15.85 -1.50 8.39
C VAL A 184 14.41 -1.01 8.21
N GLY A 185 14.00 -0.01 8.98
CA GLY A 185 12.69 0.62 8.87
C GLY A 185 11.55 -0.26 9.38
N TRP A 186 10.44 -0.27 8.66
CA TRP A 186 9.19 -0.90 9.08
C TRP A 186 8.47 -1.58 7.93
N VAL A 187 7.83 -2.73 8.21
CA VAL A 187 6.86 -3.37 7.32
C VAL A 187 5.53 -3.49 8.04
N GLY A 188 4.45 -3.10 7.38
CA GLY A 188 3.09 -3.38 7.83
C GLY A 188 2.54 -4.62 7.16
N PHE A 189 2.02 -5.58 7.91
CA PHE A 189 1.23 -6.69 7.39
C PHE A 189 -0.25 -6.46 7.64
N LYS A 190 -1.08 -6.74 6.62
CA LYS A 190 -2.53 -6.62 6.73
C LYS A 190 -3.25 -7.79 6.08
N TRP A 191 -4.20 -8.36 6.82
CA TRP A 191 -5.13 -9.37 6.32
C TRP A 191 -6.49 -9.19 6.99
N ARG A 192 -7.49 -8.76 6.24
CA ARG A 192 -8.81 -8.38 6.80
C ARG A 192 -8.65 -7.36 7.93
N ASP A 193 -9.11 -7.69 9.13
CA ASP A 193 -9.02 -6.83 10.31
C ASP A 193 -7.76 -7.08 11.16
N ARG A 194 -6.89 -7.99 10.71
CA ARG A 194 -5.65 -8.35 11.40
C ARG A 194 -4.49 -7.59 10.83
N GLU A 195 -3.80 -6.87 11.68
CA GLU A 195 -2.63 -6.05 11.33
C GLU A 195 -1.43 -6.44 12.20
N SER A 196 -0.23 -6.28 11.65
CA SER A 196 1.02 -6.40 12.40
C SER A 196 2.01 -5.38 11.89
N PHE A 197 2.64 -4.66 12.82
CA PHE A 197 3.67 -3.66 12.54
C PHE A 197 5.01 -4.23 12.96
N ILE A 198 5.92 -4.39 12.00
CA ILE A 198 7.16 -5.13 12.17
C ILE A 198 8.32 -4.14 12.06
N PRO A 199 9.03 -3.84 13.19
CA PRO A 199 10.20 -2.98 13.18
C PRO A 199 11.45 -3.70 12.72
N ALA A 200 12.49 -2.93 12.41
CA ALA A 200 13.85 -3.43 12.19
C ALA A 200 14.32 -4.35 13.33
N GLY A 201 15.00 -5.44 12.99
CA GLY A 201 15.46 -6.48 13.92
C GLY A 201 14.35 -7.39 14.43
N SER A 202 13.21 -7.41 13.73
CA SER A 202 12.07 -8.26 14.07
C SER A 202 11.61 -9.07 12.87
N SER A 203 10.98 -10.20 13.19
CA SER A 203 10.30 -11.09 12.23
C SER A 203 8.83 -11.23 12.55
N CYS A 204 8.03 -11.54 11.53
CA CYS A 204 6.61 -11.82 11.67
C CYS A 204 6.19 -12.95 10.75
N PRO A 205 5.68 -14.07 11.28
CA PRO A 205 5.12 -15.15 10.49
C PRO A 205 3.73 -14.78 9.97
N THR A 206 3.31 -15.44 8.90
CA THR A 206 1.95 -15.30 8.36
C THR A 206 1.43 -16.64 7.86
N ARG A 207 0.11 -16.88 7.97
CA ARG A 207 -0.53 -18.12 7.51
C ARG A 207 -1.80 -17.85 6.71
N PRO A 208 -2.07 -18.65 5.67
CA PRO A 208 -3.30 -18.55 4.89
C PRO A 208 -4.54 -18.60 5.79
N ARG A 209 -5.57 -17.87 5.40
CA ARG A 209 -6.86 -17.78 6.11
C ARG A 209 -6.82 -17.16 7.52
N VAL A 210 -5.65 -17.09 8.15
CA VAL A 210 -5.45 -16.45 9.47
C VAL A 210 -4.83 -15.07 9.35
N GLY A 211 -3.87 -14.91 8.44
CA GLY A 211 -3.13 -13.66 8.26
C GLY A 211 -1.84 -13.58 9.10
N PRO A 212 -1.36 -12.35 9.40
CA PRO A 212 -0.11 -12.15 10.11
C PRO A 212 -0.20 -12.55 11.57
N GLY A 213 0.88 -13.14 12.09
CA GLY A 213 1.09 -13.41 13.49
C GLY A 213 1.58 -12.19 14.26
N THR A 214 2.00 -12.45 15.49
CA THR A 214 2.61 -11.46 16.37
C THR A 214 4.07 -11.24 15.96
N PRO A 215 4.51 -9.99 15.71
CA PRO A 215 5.92 -9.69 15.48
C PRO A 215 6.76 -10.01 16.72
N TYR A 216 7.97 -10.48 16.50
CA TYR A 216 8.92 -10.78 17.58
C TYR A 216 10.33 -10.37 17.22
N ASN A 217 11.13 -10.02 18.22
CA ASN A 217 12.54 -9.71 18.05
C ASN A 217 13.32 -10.94 17.59
N ASP A 218 14.25 -10.80 16.65
CA ASP A 218 15.00 -11.91 16.04
C ASP A 218 15.90 -12.68 17.05
N ARG A 219 16.11 -12.11 18.24
CA ARG A 219 16.95 -12.70 19.31
C ARG A 219 16.17 -13.58 20.30
N VAL A 220 14.85 -13.67 20.18
CA VAL A 220 14.04 -14.51 21.04
C VAL A 220 14.35 -16.01 20.84
N SER A 221 14.11 -16.81 21.86
CA SER A 221 14.34 -18.25 21.85
C SER A 221 13.42 -18.97 20.82
N PRO A 222 13.81 -20.16 20.35
CA PRO A 222 12.89 -20.99 19.56
C PRO A 222 11.58 -21.29 20.27
N SER A 223 11.63 -21.60 21.59
CA SER A 223 10.45 -21.85 22.42
C SER A 223 9.51 -20.65 22.47
N TYR A 224 10.04 -19.44 22.57
CA TYR A 224 9.26 -18.20 22.49
C TYR A 224 8.51 -18.08 21.17
N ARG A 225 9.18 -18.35 20.05
CA ARG A 225 8.57 -18.29 18.70
C ARG A 225 7.46 -19.34 18.53
N GLU A 226 7.69 -20.56 19.02
CA GLU A 226 6.68 -21.64 19.00
C GLU A 226 5.47 -21.29 19.86
N ALA A 227 5.69 -20.70 21.03
CA ALA A 227 4.62 -20.24 21.91
C ALA A 227 3.78 -19.13 21.26
N LEU A 228 4.41 -18.15 20.60
CA LEU A 228 3.69 -17.14 19.82
C LEU A 228 2.91 -17.76 18.65
N ALA A 229 3.49 -18.72 17.93
CA ALA A 229 2.80 -19.43 16.85
C ALA A 229 1.57 -20.21 17.38
N THR A 230 1.66 -20.78 18.56
CA THR A 230 0.54 -21.43 19.25
C THR A 230 -0.58 -20.45 19.55
N ILE A 231 -0.26 -19.29 20.11
CA ILE A 231 -1.24 -18.25 20.41
C ILE A 231 -1.89 -17.72 19.12
N ASP A 232 -1.09 -17.45 18.08
CA ASP A 232 -1.55 -16.80 16.87
C ASP A 232 -2.36 -17.69 15.93
N PHE A 233 -1.96 -18.94 15.77
CA PHE A 233 -2.42 -19.79 14.66
C PHE A 233 -3.20 -21.02 15.12
N MET A 234 -2.93 -21.55 16.31
CA MET A 234 -3.63 -22.76 16.73
C MET A 234 -4.99 -22.47 17.35
N SER A 235 -5.16 -21.28 17.96
CA SER A 235 -6.48 -20.83 18.46
C SER A 235 -7.46 -20.46 17.38
N ALA A 236 -6.95 -20.07 16.19
CA ALA A 236 -7.75 -19.49 15.10
C ALA A 236 -8.02 -20.47 13.96
N SER A 237 -7.48 -21.69 13.98
CA SER A 237 -7.64 -22.66 12.88
C SER A 237 -8.96 -23.42 13.00
N PRO A 238 -9.82 -23.40 11.96
CA PRO A 238 -11.03 -24.23 11.91
C PRO A 238 -10.73 -25.74 11.98
N ASP A 239 -9.50 -26.15 11.62
CA ASP A 239 -9.08 -27.53 11.57
C ASP A 239 -8.71 -28.10 12.96
N ASN A 240 -8.61 -27.27 14.00
CA ASN A 240 -8.31 -27.68 15.40
C ASN A 240 -9.42 -28.48 16.05
N VAL A 241 -10.60 -28.56 15.44
CA VAL A 241 -11.72 -29.42 15.93
C VAL A 241 -11.37 -30.91 15.91
N LYS A 242 -10.27 -31.29 15.22
CA LYS A 242 -9.84 -32.69 15.06
C LYS A 242 -8.61 -33.09 15.90
N MET A 243 -8.02 -32.18 16.66
CA MET A 243 -6.86 -32.50 17.51
C MET A 243 -7.32 -33.22 18.79
N ALA A 244 -6.67 -34.32 19.10
CA ALA A 244 -6.97 -35.13 20.30
C ALA A 244 -6.71 -34.35 21.61
N GLU A 245 -5.78 -33.39 21.59
CA GLU A 245 -5.52 -32.42 22.66
C GLU A 245 -5.36 -31.02 22.06
N PRO A 246 -6.21 -30.04 22.44
CA PRO A 246 -6.02 -28.68 22.01
C PRO A 246 -4.74 -28.10 22.64
N PRO A 247 -3.96 -27.31 21.90
CA PRO A 247 -2.73 -26.71 22.42
C PRO A 247 -3.04 -25.81 23.61
N ASP A 248 -2.20 -25.88 24.63
CA ASP A 248 -2.34 -25.05 25.85
C ASP A 248 -1.87 -23.61 25.58
N VAL A 249 -2.80 -22.80 25.08
CA VAL A 249 -2.58 -21.37 24.82
C VAL A 249 -2.21 -20.62 26.10
N SER A 250 -2.69 -21.06 27.27
CA SER A 250 -2.37 -20.42 28.55
C SER A 250 -0.92 -20.70 28.97
N ALA A 251 -0.44 -21.93 28.78
CA ALA A 251 0.97 -22.27 29.00
C ALA A 251 1.88 -21.52 28.02
N ALA A 252 1.52 -21.46 26.73
CA ALA A 252 2.23 -20.71 25.72
C ALA A 252 2.33 -19.21 26.09
N LEU A 253 1.22 -18.60 26.52
CA LEU A 253 1.23 -17.21 26.98
C LEU A 253 2.11 -17.03 28.20
N THR A 254 2.06 -17.95 29.17
CA THR A 254 2.91 -17.90 30.38
C THR A 254 4.39 -17.91 30.01
N LEU A 255 4.80 -18.77 29.06
CA LEU A 255 6.17 -18.81 28.56
C LEU A 255 6.58 -17.47 27.94
N VAL A 256 5.76 -16.94 27.02
CA VAL A 256 6.05 -15.66 26.36
C VAL A 256 6.20 -14.53 27.38
N LEU A 257 5.29 -14.43 28.37
CA LEU A 257 5.37 -13.38 29.38
C LEU A 257 6.59 -13.52 30.28
N ASN A 258 7.00 -14.75 30.63
CA ASN A 258 8.18 -14.99 31.47
C ASN A 258 9.50 -14.66 30.74
N GLU A 259 9.62 -15.01 29.47
CA GLU A 259 10.82 -14.79 28.69
C GLU A 259 10.90 -13.37 28.09
N SER A 260 9.79 -12.60 28.05
CA SER A 260 9.78 -11.26 27.45
C SER A 260 10.68 -10.26 28.21
N SER A 261 11.26 -9.35 27.46
CA SER A 261 12.18 -8.28 27.88
C SER A 261 11.71 -6.91 27.40
N GLU A 262 12.44 -5.85 27.72
CA GLU A 262 12.18 -4.49 27.23
C GLU A 262 12.11 -4.38 25.68
N ARG A 263 12.76 -5.29 24.97
CA ARG A 263 12.76 -5.32 23.49
C ARG A 263 11.48 -5.90 22.90
N ASP A 264 10.61 -6.43 23.73
CA ASP A 264 9.40 -7.13 23.31
C ASP A 264 8.14 -6.28 23.49
N GLU A 265 8.26 -4.95 23.69
CA GLU A 265 7.13 -4.02 23.79
C GLU A 265 6.17 -4.14 22.63
N VAL A 266 6.70 -4.16 21.40
CA VAL A 266 5.92 -4.33 20.17
C VAL A 266 5.21 -5.68 20.16
N THR A 267 5.88 -6.75 20.56
CA THR A 267 5.31 -8.10 20.70
C THR A 267 4.17 -8.12 21.70
N LEU A 268 4.41 -7.59 22.89
CA LEU A 268 3.40 -7.56 23.95
C LEU A 268 2.19 -6.69 23.58
N TRP A 269 2.41 -5.56 22.93
CA TRP A 269 1.31 -4.72 22.45
C TRP A 269 0.43 -5.47 21.43
N HIS A 270 1.03 -6.19 20.48
CA HIS A 270 0.28 -7.00 19.53
C HIS A 270 -0.48 -8.14 20.23
N LEU A 271 0.09 -8.74 21.28
CA LEU A 271 -0.57 -9.79 22.06
C LEU A 271 -1.85 -9.30 22.73
N LEU A 272 -1.94 -8.03 23.16
CA LEU A 272 -3.18 -7.46 23.67
C LEU A 272 -4.36 -7.60 22.70
N LEU A 273 -4.06 -7.60 21.39
CA LEU A 273 -5.05 -7.78 20.32
C LEU A 273 -5.29 -9.25 19.95
N ARG A 274 -4.42 -10.17 20.39
CA ARG A 274 -4.42 -11.58 19.98
C ARG A 274 -5.02 -12.51 21.05
N VAL A 275 -4.78 -12.19 22.30
CA VAL A 275 -5.29 -13.00 23.41
C VAL A 275 -6.75 -12.68 23.73
N PRO A 276 -7.50 -13.65 24.27
CA PRO A 276 -8.86 -13.39 24.74
C PRO A 276 -8.90 -12.37 25.90
N PRO A 277 -10.03 -11.69 26.12
CA PRO A 277 -10.14 -10.64 27.16
C PRO A 277 -9.65 -11.06 28.54
N LYS A 278 -9.91 -12.30 28.97
CA LYS A 278 -9.49 -12.84 30.27
C LYS A 278 -7.97 -12.88 30.50
N ASP A 279 -7.19 -12.92 29.40
CA ASP A 279 -5.73 -13.01 29.45
C ASP A 279 -5.05 -11.66 29.19
N ARG A 280 -5.80 -10.63 28.76
CA ARG A 280 -5.26 -9.30 28.48
C ARG A 280 -4.66 -8.61 29.69
N ASP A 281 -5.19 -8.83 30.86
CA ASP A 281 -4.64 -8.27 32.11
C ASP A 281 -3.21 -8.74 32.36
N ARG A 282 -2.93 -10.01 32.11
CA ARG A 282 -1.57 -10.57 32.26
C ARG A 282 -0.57 -9.91 31.28
N VAL A 283 -1.01 -9.71 30.04
CA VAL A 283 -0.20 -9.03 29.02
C VAL A 283 -0.03 -7.55 29.35
N PHE A 284 -1.10 -6.89 29.83
CA PHE A 284 -1.06 -5.50 30.29
C PHE A 284 -0.03 -5.32 31.40
N ASP A 285 -0.08 -6.15 32.44
CA ASP A 285 0.85 -6.08 33.57
C ASP A 285 2.30 -6.24 33.10
N ARG A 286 2.54 -7.20 32.21
CA ARG A 286 3.89 -7.43 31.71
C ARG A 286 4.38 -6.28 30.85
N LEU A 287 3.56 -5.77 29.93
CA LEU A 287 3.92 -4.63 29.08
C LEU A 287 4.18 -3.37 29.94
N ALA A 288 3.35 -3.13 30.95
CA ALA A 288 3.48 -1.98 31.84
C ALA A 288 4.79 -1.97 32.64
N THR A 289 5.45 -3.14 32.83
CA THR A 289 6.76 -3.20 33.48
C THR A 289 7.88 -2.62 32.62
N PHE A 290 7.72 -2.63 31.29
CA PHE A 290 8.72 -2.13 30.34
C PHE A 290 8.34 -0.76 29.80
N ALA A 291 7.08 -0.57 29.47
CA ALA A 291 6.51 0.65 28.94
C ALA A 291 5.26 1.03 29.74
N PRO A 292 5.36 1.90 30.74
CA PRO A 292 4.22 2.33 31.54
C PRO A 292 3.10 2.91 30.65
N PRO A 293 1.82 2.56 30.91
CA PRO A 293 0.71 3.08 30.12
C PRO A 293 0.62 4.61 30.28
N PRO A 294 0.38 5.37 29.19
CA PRO A 294 0.25 6.81 29.27
C PRO A 294 -1.06 7.22 29.96
N ALA A 295 -1.15 8.49 30.36
CA ALA A 295 -2.36 9.03 30.97
C ALA A 295 -3.61 8.78 30.11
N GLY A 296 -4.68 8.28 30.74
CA GLY A 296 -5.94 7.93 30.07
C GLY A 296 -6.03 6.49 29.56
N VAL A 297 -4.93 5.73 29.54
CA VAL A 297 -4.95 4.29 29.25
C VAL A 297 -5.19 3.52 30.54
N THR A 298 -6.29 2.79 30.59
CA THR A 298 -6.69 2.01 31.76
C THR A 298 -6.69 0.51 31.46
N ARG A 299 -6.48 -0.30 32.52
CA ARG A 299 -6.53 -1.76 32.40
C ARG A 299 -7.86 -2.25 31.87
N ASP A 300 -8.97 -1.72 32.38
CA ASP A 300 -10.32 -2.11 31.97
C ASP A 300 -10.56 -1.75 30.48
N GLY A 301 -10.15 -0.55 30.05
CA GLY A 301 -10.26 -0.16 28.66
C GLY A 301 -9.45 -1.07 27.72
N ILE A 302 -8.24 -1.48 28.12
CA ILE A 302 -7.45 -2.43 27.36
C ILE A 302 -8.08 -3.84 27.35
N ARG A 303 -8.60 -4.30 28.51
CA ARG A 303 -9.34 -5.57 28.60
C ARG A 303 -10.53 -5.61 27.67
N ASP A 304 -11.26 -4.51 27.55
CA ASP A 304 -12.43 -4.37 26.69
C ASP A 304 -12.06 -4.14 25.20
N GLY A 305 -10.77 -4.01 24.90
CA GLY A 305 -10.28 -3.80 23.54
C GLY A 305 -10.49 -2.40 23.01
N ASN A 306 -10.48 -1.39 23.88
CA ASN A 306 -10.60 0.01 23.48
C ASN A 306 -9.46 0.42 22.57
N LYS A 307 -9.81 0.64 21.29
CA LYS A 307 -8.85 0.92 20.23
C LYS A 307 -8.10 2.23 20.44
N GLN A 308 -8.76 3.25 20.97
CA GLN A 308 -8.12 4.55 21.21
C GLN A 308 -7.05 4.44 22.31
N MET A 309 -7.31 3.65 23.35
CA MET A 309 -6.33 3.41 24.41
C MET A 309 -5.15 2.56 23.92
N LEU A 310 -5.42 1.55 23.09
CA LEU A 310 -4.37 0.76 22.44
C LEU A 310 -3.48 1.65 21.56
N ASP A 311 -4.08 2.53 20.77
CA ASP A 311 -3.36 3.46 19.91
C ASP A 311 -2.54 4.48 20.72
N ALA A 312 -3.13 5.02 21.79
CA ALA A 312 -2.42 5.95 22.68
C ALA A 312 -1.20 5.29 23.34
N TRP A 313 -1.31 4.00 23.71
CA TRP A 313 -0.18 3.27 24.28
C TRP A 313 0.92 3.02 23.24
N TRP A 314 0.54 2.66 22.01
CA TRP A 314 1.51 2.56 20.91
C TRP A 314 2.24 3.89 20.66
N ASP A 315 1.49 5.00 20.59
CA ASP A 315 2.06 6.32 20.33
C ASP A 315 3.06 6.73 21.43
N ALA A 316 2.88 6.24 22.66
CA ALA A 316 3.80 6.46 23.76
C ALA A 316 5.15 5.72 23.63
N PHE A 317 5.25 4.68 22.80
CA PHE A 317 6.55 4.03 22.52
C PHE A 317 7.49 4.92 21.69
N GLY A 318 7.01 6.01 21.09
CA GLY A 318 7.82 6.88 20.23
C GLY A 318 8.23 6.25 18.90
N LEU A 319 7.59 5.17 18.52
CA LEU A 319 7.87 4.40 17.30
C LEU A 319 7.16 4.91 16.04
N GLY A 320 6.47 6.04 16.14
CA GLY A 320 5.62 6.60 15.12
C GLY A 320 4.13 6.41 15.43
N SER A 321 3.30 7.35 14.94
CA SER A 321 1.87 7.37 15.28
C SER A 321 1.08 6.27 14.57
N THR A 322 0.18 5.60 15.30
CA THR A 322 -0.80 4.67 14.73
C THR A 322 -1.70 5.33 13.68
N SER A 323 -1.96 6.62 13.77
CA SER A 323 -2.73 7.35 12.77
C SER A 323 -2.02 7.36 11.41
N LEU A 324 -0.69 7.45 11.39
CA LEU A 324 0.12 7.35 10.18
C LEU A 324 -0.05 5.99 9.50
N TRP A 325 -0.09 4.90 10.28
CA TRP A 325 -0.25 3.53 9.81
C TRP A 325 -1.65 3.24 9.29
N ARG A 326 -2.69 3.81 9.92
CA ARG A 326 -4.09 3.53 9.58
C ARG A 326 -4.63 4.38 8.46
N THR A 327 -4.10 5.56 8.20
CA THR A 327 -4.46 6.38 7.05
C THR A 327 -4.22 5.62 5.74
N TRP A 328 -3.27 4.70 5.72
CA TRP A 328 -3.01 3.88 4.54
C TRP A 328 -4.03 2.78 4.33
N SER A 329 -4.53 2.17 5.42
CA SER A 329 -5.51 1.10 5.30
C SER A 329 -6.86 1.58 4.77
N GLN A 330 -7.15 2.86 4.88
CA GLN A 330 -8.39 3.47 4.37
C GLN A 330 -8.32 3.79 2.88
N GLN A 331 -7.14 3.98 2.31
CA GLN A 331 -6.94 4.24 0.87
C GLN A 331 -7.07 2.97 0.00
N TRP A 332 -7.33 1.82 0.60
CA TRP A 332 -7.29 0.49 -0.05
C TRP A 332 -8.65 -0.20 -0.12
N LYS A 333 -9.73 0.57 -0.12
CA LYS A 333 -11.09 0.05 -0.38
C LYS A 333 -11.40 0.02 -1.86
#